data_237babd89b77dc3e74bd72105a35d8ad
#
_entry.id   237babd89b77dc3e74bd72105a35d8ad
#
_cell.length_a   1.000
_cell.length_b   1.000
_cell.length_c   1.000
_cell.angle_alpha   90.00
_cell.angle_beta   90.00
_cell.angle_gamma   90.00
#
_symmetry.space_group_name_H-M   'P 1'
#
loop_
_entity.id
_entity.type
_entity.pdbx_description
1 polymer ?
#
loop_
_entity_poly.entity_id
_entity_poly.type
_entity_poly.pdbx_seq_one_letter_code
_entity_poly.pdbx_strand_id
1 'polypeptide(L)'
;MPDAKTQSRNEMFFCLRLFVMAVGKESIMNKYLNYWGLIFVIVILIPNIVFAITCKDGFENRYQNKLVESLEQIGRFGCFFSMFLIIPFTNSGYWFKQGKTVYLVLGVILVVLYCLGWIVFWKEDSIRKSLYLSIIPSLLFIESGIISGNILLLIFAVIFAPCHILISYMNAVLI
;
A
#
# COMPACT_ATOMS: atom_id res chain seq x y z
N MET A 1 -40.39 37.75 -18.44
CA MET A 1 -39.33 37.63 -17.44
C MET A 1 -39.72 36.52 -16.49
N PRO A 2 -38.90 35.50 -16.27
CA PRO A 2 -39.24 34.46 -15.30
C PRO A 2 -39.28 35.06 -13.90
N ASP A 3 -40.30 34.69 -13.16
CA ASP A 3 -40.59 35.15 -11.79
C ASP A 3 -39.38 34.76 -10.88
N ALA A 4 -38.97 35.67 -9.98
CA ALA A 4 -37.85 35.48 -9.07
C ALA A 4 -37.91 34.16 -8.27
N LYS A 5 -39.13 33.69 -7.95
CA LYS A 5 -39.39 32.38 -7.35
C LYS A 5 -38.99 31.21 -8.26
N THR A 6 -39.21 31.33 -9.56
CA THR A 6 -38.85 30.28 -10.55
C THR A 6 -37.37 30.21 -10.76
N GLN A 7 -36.68 31.36 -10.74
CA GLN A 7 -35.21 31.44 -10.85
C GLN A 7 -34.54 30.83 -9.63
N SER A 8 -34.92 31.19 -8.42
CA SER A 8 -34.39 30.62 -7.16
C SER A 8 -34.59 29.11 -7.08
N ARG A 9 -35.74 28.61 -7.53
CA ARG A 9 -36.00 27.16 -7.59
C ARG A 9 -35.08 26.44 -8.57
N ASN A 10 -34.82 27.02 -9.73
CA ASN A 10 -33.93 26.43 -10.75
C ASN A 10 -32.48 26.39 -10.26
N GLU A 11 -32.01 27.42 -9.59
CA GLU A 11 -30.68 27.45 -8.98
C GLU A 11 -30.54 26.43 -7.86
N MET A 12 -31.56 26.27 -7.04
CA MET A 12 -31.58 25.21 -6.01
C MET A 12 -31.51 23.80 -6.62
N PHE A 13 -32.28 23.52 -7.69
CA PHE A 13 -32.21 22.24 -8.40
C PHE A 13 -30.87 22.01 -9.09
N PHE A 14 -30.24 23.06 -9.61
CA PHE A 14 -28.91 22.97 -10.21
C PHE A 14 -27.86 22.63 -9.14
N CYS A 15 -27.87 23.33 -7.99
CA CYS A 15 -26.98 23.01 -6.86
C CYS A 15 -27.22 21.59 -6.32
N LEU A 16 -28.48 21.15 -6.22
CA LEU A 16 -28.81 19.79 -5.79
C LEU A 16 -28.29 18.73 -6.77
N ARG A 17 -28.39 18.97 -8.07
CA ARG A 17 -27.82 18.08 -9.10
C ARG A 17 -26.30 18.02 -9.05
N LEU A 18 -25.62 19.15 -8.85
CA LEU A 18 -24.15 19.18 -8.68
C LEU A 18 -23.74 18.45 -7.42
N PHE A 19 -24.46 18.64 -6.31
CA PHE A 19 -24.20 17.91 -5.06
C PHE A 19 -24.42 16.40 -5.22
N VAL A 20 -25.50 15.96 -5.84
CA VAL A 20 -25.75 14.53 -6.13
C VAL A 20 -24.72 13.94 -7.07
N MET A 21 -24.26 14.69 -8.09
CA MET A 21 -23.16 14.27 -8.96
C MET A 21 -21.83 14.17 -8.22
N ALA A 22 -21.53 15.11 -7.33
CA ALA A 22 -20.30 15.11 -6.52
C ALA A 22 -20.32 13.93 -5.52
N VAL A 23 -21.42 13.72 -4.81
CA VAL A 23 -21.61 12.57 -3.89
C VAL A 23 -21.60 11.24 -4.64
N GLY A 24 -22.21 11.18 -5.83
CA GLY A 24 -22.18 10.00 -6.69
C GLY A 24 -20.74 9.68 -7.17
N LYS A 25 -19.94 10.70 -7.48
CA LYS A 25 -18.55 10.56 -7.90
C LYS A 25 -17.64 10.09 -6.75
N GLU A 26 -17.84 10.60 -5.53
CA GLU A 26 -17.17 10.12 -4.32
C GLU A 26 -17.56 8.66 -3.99
N SER A 27 -18.83 8.30 -4.12
CA SER A 27 -19.29 6.93 -3.90
C SER A 27 -18.72 5.94 -4.91
N ILE A 28 -18.55 6.34 -6.17
CA ILE A 28 -17.92 5.51 -7.21
C ILE A 28 -16.42 5.36 -6.94
N MET A 29 -15.72 6.45 -6.59
CA MET A 29 -14.28 6.38 -6.28
C MET A 29 -14.02 5.52 -5.04
N ASN A 30 -14.81 5.63 -3.99
CA ASN A 30 -14.71 4.80 -2.78
C ASN A 30 -14.93 3.30 -3.05
N LYS A 31 -15.63 2.97 -4.12
CA LYS A 31 -15.86 1.57 -4.52
C LYS A 31 -14.64 0.90 -5.14
N TYR A 32 -13.74 1.68 -5.78
CA TYR A 32 -12.58 1.18 -6.51
C TYR A 32 -11.23 1.53 -5.86
N LEU A 33 -11.23 2.39 -4.84
CA LEU A 33 -10.02 2.86 -4.18
C LEU A 33 -10.07 2.60 -2.66
N ASN A 34 -9.03 1.91 -2.17
CA ASN A 34 -8.75 1.79 -0.75
C ASN A 34 -7.77 2.90 -0.33
N TYR A 35 -8.28 4.02 0.15
CA TYR A 35 -7.46 5.16 0.57
C TYR A 35 -6.46 4.81 1.68
N TRP A 36 -6.84 3.95 2.63
CA TRP A 36 -5.94 3.52 3.69
C TRP A 36 -4.78 2.69 3.15
N GLY A 37 -5.07 1.80 2.21
CA GLY A 37 -4.02 1.06 1.51
C GLY A 37 -3.06 1.97 0.76
N LEU A 38 -3.58 3.01 0.09
CA LEU A 38 -2.76 4.02 -0.59
C LEU A 38 -1.86 4.78 0.41
N ILE A 39 -2.42 5.22 1.55
CA ILE A 39 -1.66 5.90 2.60
C ILE A 39 -0.54 4.99 3.12
N PHE A 40 -0.82 3.74 3.42
CA PHE A 40 0.20 2.79 3.90
C PHE A 40 1.33 2.62 2.89
N VAL A 41 1.02 2.42 1.60
CA VAL A 41 2.02 2.31 0.53
C VAL A 41 2.88 3.58 0.43
N ILE A 42 2.26 4.76 0.42
CA ILE A 42 3.00 6.03 0.36
C ILE A 42 3.94 6.17 1.55
N VAL A 43 3.46 5.91 2.77
CA VAL A 43 4.26 6.08 3.99
C VAL A 43 5.45 5.12 4.03
N ILE A 44 5.30 3.84 3.62
CA ILE A 44 6.43 2.91 3.58
C ILE A 44 7.43 3.23 2.45
N LEU A 45 6.99 3.91 1.38
CA LEU A 45 7.89 4.32 0.29
C LEU A 45 8.78 5.50 0.66
N ILE A 46 8.30 6.42 1.52
CA ILE A 46 9.05 7.62 1.91
C ILE A 46 10.47 7.29 2.41
N PRO A 47 10.68 6.47 3.46
CA PRO A 47 12.01 6.18 3.95
C PRO A 47 12.89 5.45 2.91
N ASN A 48 12.32 4.60 2.05
CA ASN A 48 13.05 3.97 0.96
C ASN A 48 13.58 5.00 -0.05
N ILE A 49 12.74 5.95 -0.45
CA ILE A 49 13.12 7.00 -1.39
C ILE A 49 14.17 7.93 -0.76
N VAL A 50 13.97 8.32 0.50
CA VAL A 50 14.93 9.18 1.22
C VAL A 50 16.28 8.47 1.31
N PHE A 51 16.31 7.18 1.66
CA PHE A 51 17.55 6.41 1.73
C PHE A 51 18.24 6.28 0.35
N ALA A 52 17.49 5.99 -0.71
CA ALA A 52 18.00 5.87 -2.07
C ALA A 52 18.62 7.17 -2.60
N ILE A 53 18.09 8.33 -2.19
CA ILE A 53 18.63 9.64 -2.57
C ILE A 53 19.87 9.98 -1.74
N THR A 54 19.88 9.61 -0.45
CA THR A 54 20.92 10.02 0.51
C THR A 54 22.14 9.09 0.47
N CYS A 55 21.91 7.78 0.31
CA CYS A 55 22.94 6.73 0.33
C CYS A 55 23.05 6.09 -1.06
N LYS A 56 23.85 6.65 -1.95
CA LYS A 56 23.96 6.20 -3.36
C LYS A 56 24.42 4.74 -3.49
N ASP A 57 25.27 4.26 -2.58
CA ASP A 57 25.79 2.90 -2.60
C ASP A 57 24.97 1.92 -1.74
N GLY A 58 23.95 2.42 -1.05
CA GLY A 58 23.19 1.66 -0.04
C GLY A 58 22.20 0.64 -0.59
N PHE A 59 21.90 0.66 -1.89
CA PHE A 59 21.02 -0.30 -2.59
C PHE A 59 21.75 -1.08 -3.68
N GLU A 60 23.07 -1.23 -3.59
CA GLU A 60 23.79 -2.07 -4.53
C GLU A 60 23.31 -3.52 -4.42
N ASN A 61 22.72 -4.03 -5.52
CA ASN A 61 22.29 -5.42 -5.56
C ASN A 61 23.46 -6.34 -5.91
N ARG A 62 23.97 -7.02 -4.91
CA ARG A 62 25.08 -7.99 -5.03
C ARG A 62 24.59 -9.40 -5.37
N TYR A 63 23.33 -9.69 -5.03
CA TYR A 63 22.70 -10.97 -5.35
C TYR A 63 22.13 -10.94 -6.76
N GLN A 64 22.88 -11.55 -7.70
CA GLN A 64 22.56 -11.55 -9.13
C GLN A 64 21.75 -12.79 -9.52
N ASN A 65 20.44 -12.76 -9.28
CA ASN A 65 19.53 -13.79 -9.77
C ASN A 65 18.32 -13.13 -10.46
N LYS A 66 18.40 -13.01 -11.78
CA LYS A 66 17.40 -12.32 -12.61
C LYS A 66 15.98 -12.83 -12.41
N LEU A 67 15.78 -14.12 -12.15
CA LEU A 67 14.45 -14.70 -11.95
C LEU A 67 13.86 -14.24 -10.62
N VAL A 68 14.63 -14.33 -9.53
CA VAL A 68 14.17 -13.90 -8.20
C VAL A 68 13.93 -12.40 -8.17
N GLU A 69 14.80 -11.61 -8.79
CA GLU A 69 14.63 -10.15 -8.94
C GLU A 69 13.37 -9.80 -9.73
N SER A 70 13.11 -10.48 -10.84
CA SER A 70 11.92 -10.25 -11.65
C SER A 70 10.63 -10.61 -10.88
N LEU A 71 10.62 -11.74 -10.17
CA LEU A 71 9.50 -12.14 -9.34
C LEU A 71 9.27 -11.16 -8.18
N GLU A 72 10.33 -10.68 -7.56
CA GLU A 72 10.27 -9.66 -6.52
C GLU A 72 9.66 -8.35 -7.04
N GLN A 73 10.10 -7.87 -8.20
CA GLN A 73 9.55 -6.65 -8.82
C GLN A 73 8.07 -6.80 -9.20
N ILE A 74 7.69 -7.93 -9.82
CA ILE A 74 6.29 -8.22 -10.17
C ILE A 74 5.45 -8.27 -8.89
N GLY A 75 5.91 -8.98 -7.86
CA GLY A 75 5.25 -9.08 -6.57
C GLY A 75 5.10 -7.71 -5.89
N ARG A 76 6.16 -6.90 -5.88
CA ARG A 76 6.20 -5.56 -5.29
C ARG A 76 5.17 -4.63 -5.91
N PHE A 77 5.22 -4.46 -7.23
CA PHE A 77 4.27 -3.60 -7.94
C PHE A 77 2.85 -4.17 -7.85
N GLY A 78 2.69 -5.50 -7.94
CA GLY A 78 1.41 -6.15 -7.73
C GLY A 78 0.82 -5.87 -6.36
N CYS A 79 1.61 -5.93 -5.28
CA CYS A 79 1.19 -5.55 -3.92
C CYS A 79 0.80 -4.08 -3.85
N PHE A 80 1.63 -3.17 -4.38
CA PHE A 80 1.33 -1.74 -4.36
C PHE A 80 -0.01 -1.45 -5.04
N PHE A 81 -0.19 -1.89 -6.28
CA PHE A 81 -1.43 -1.64 -7.03
C PHE A 81 -2.65 -2.29 -6.37
N SER A 82 -2.54 -3.56 -5.93
CA SER A 82 -3.67 -4.28 -5.33
C SER A 82 -4.03 -3.77 -3.93
N MET A 83 -3.13 -3.08 -3.23
CA MET A 83 -3.40 -2.55 -1.90
C MET A 83 -4.32 -1.33 -1.93
N PHE A 84 -4.24 -0.50 -2.98
CA PHE A 84 -5.10 0.67 -3.12
C PHE A 84 -6.19 0.53 -4.19
N LEU A 85 -6.00 -0.32 -5.22
CA LEU A 85 -7.02 -0.59 -6.23
C LEU A 85 -7.88 -1.78 -5.83
N ILE A 86 -9.18 -1.56 -5.73
CA ILE A 86 -10.17 -2.60 -5.50
C ILE A 86 -10.67 -3.09 -6.85
N ILE A 87 -10.16 -4.25 -7.29
CA ILE A 87 -10.59 -4.86 -8.54
C ILE A 87 -11.85 -5.68 -8.26
N PRO A 88 -12.96 -5.47 -9.00
CA PRO A 88 -14.16 -6.28 -8.86
C PRO A 88 -13.84 -7.78 -9.00
N PHE A 89 -14.53 -8.61 -8.24
CA PHE A 89 -14.39 -10.09 -8.17
C PHE A 89 -13.12 -10.61 -7.47
N THR A 90 -12.11 -9.78 -7.17
CA THR A 90 -10.91 -10.20 -6.44
C THR A 90 -10.93 -9.78 -4.97
N ASN A 91 -11.92 -9.02 -4.57
CA ASN A 91 -12.07 -8.50 -3.21
C ASN A 91 -13.40 -8.95 -2.61
N SER A 92 -13.34 -9.82 -1.60
CA SER A 92 -14.52 -10.30 -0.87
C SER A 92 -14.98 -9.36 0.24
N GLY A 93 -14.21 -8.31 0.51
CA GLY A 93 -14.42 -7.41 1.64
C GLY A 93 -13.93 -8.00 2.97
N TYR A 94 -14.17 -7.28 4.07
CA TYR A 94 -13.74 -7.71 5.39
C TYR A 94 -14.50 -8.94 5.86
N TRP A 95 -13.79 -9.95 6.33
CA TRP A 95 -14.35 -11.25 6.74
C TRP A 95 -15.24 -11.18 7.98
N PHE A 96 -15.07 -10.15 8.81
CA PHE A 96 -15.81 -10.00 10.07
C PHE A 96 -16.15 -8.52 10.33
N LYS A 97 -17.11 -8.30 11.22
CA LYS A 97 -17.71 -6.97 11.48
C LYS A 97 -16.67 -5.89 11.86
N GLN A 98 -15.64 -6.25 12.61
CA GLN A 98 -14.54 -5.35 13.00
C GLN A 98 -13.32 -5.41 12.06
N GLY A 99 -13.41 -6.14 10.94
CA GLY A 99 -12.29 -6.38 10.03
C GLY A 99 -11.60 -5.10 9.56
N LYS A 100 -12.36 -4.05 9.24
CA LYS A 100 -11.80 -2.74 8.89
C LYS A 100 -10.97 -2.13 10.02
N THR A 101 -11.44 -2.21 11.26
CA THR A 101 -10.72 -1.66 12.42
C THR A 101 -9.43 -2.44 12.67
N VAL A 102 -9.48 -3.77 12.58
CA VAL A 102 -8.28 -4.63 12.75
C VAL A 102 -7.26 -4.35 11.65
N TYR A 103 -7.69 -4.27 10.39
CA TYR A 103 -6.85 -3.87 9.25
C TYR A 103 -6.14 -2.54 9.49
N LEU A 104 -6.88 -1.52 9.97
CA LEU A 104 -6.30 -0.21 10.24
C LEU A 104 -5.31 -0.24 11.40
N VAL A 105 -5.66 -0.89 12.51
CA VAL A 105 -4.81 -0.93 13.71
C VAL A 105 -3.52 -1.70 13.42
N LEU A 106 -3.61 -2.89 12.83
CA LEU A 106 -2.42 -3.68 12.48
C LEU A 106 -1.58 -3.01 11.41
N GLY A 107 -2.22 -2.45 10.37
CA GLY A 107 -1.51 -1.71 9.33
C GLY A 107 -0.75 -0.50 9.88
N VAL A 108 -1.37 0.30 10.76
CA VAL A 108 -0.69 1.43 11.42
C VAL A 108 0.48 0.95 12.28
N ILE A 109 0.29 -0.11 13.06
CA ILE A 109 1.38 -0.68 13.89
C ILE A 109 2.56 -1.10 13.00
N LEU A 110 2.31 -1.85 11.92
CA LEU A 110 3.37 -2.31 11.01
C LEU A 110 4.07 -1.16 10.30
N VAL A 111 3.32 -0.16 9.84
CA VAL A 111 3.90 1.05 9.21
C VAL A 111 4.77 1.83 10.20
N VAL A 112 4.32 2.02 11.44
CA VAL A 112 5.10 2.68 12.49
C VAL A 112 6.38 1.89 12.81
N LEU A 113 6.27 0.57 12.98
CA LEU A 113 7.43 -0.29 13.20
C LEU A 113 8.42 -0.20 12.03
N TYR A 114 7.95 -0.17 10.79
CA TYR A 114 8.80 0.00 9.61
C TYR A 114 9.57 1.32 9.62
N CYS A 115 8.86 2.43 9.88
CA CYS A 115 9.49 3.76 9.97
C CYS A 115 10.49 3.84 11.13
N LEU A 116 10.17 3.28 12.29
CA LEU A 116 11.09 3.18 13.42
C LEU A 116 12.33 2.35 13.07
N GLY A 117 12.17 1.24 12.35
CA GLY A 117 13.28 0.43 11.87
C GLY A 117 14.25 1.23 10.99
N TRP A 118 13.73 2.05 10.08
CA TRP A 118 14.57 2.96 9.29
C TRP A 118 15.32 3.97 10.14
N ILE A 119 14.71 4.54 11.17
CA ILE A 119 15.37 5.49 12.07
C ILE A 119 16.48 4.81 12.90
N VAL A 120 16.16 3.65 13.49
CA VAL A 120 17.08 2.90 14.36
C VAL A 120 18.27 2.37 13.59
N PHE A 121 18.04 1.77 12.42
CA PHE A 121 19.06 1.12 11.61
C PHE A 121 19.64 2.01 10.50
N TRP A 122 19.42 3.34 10.53
CA TRP A 122 19.82 4.22 9.43
C TRP A 122 21.29 4.09 9.03
N LYS A 123 22.20 4.03 10.03
CA LYS A 123 23.66 3.96 9.84
C LYS A 123 24.22 2.54 9.92
N GLU A 124 23.37 1.55 10.09
CA GLU A 124 23.79 0.17 10.29
C GLU A 124 23.70 -0.60 8.97
N ASP A 125 24.78 -1.33 8.63
CA ASP A 125 24.76 -2.29 7.53
C ASP A 125 24.88 -3.69 8.13
N SER A 126 23.72 -4.28 8.44
CA SER A 126 23.64 -5.56 9.13
C SER A 126 22.52 -6.44 8.56
N ILE A 127 22.69 -7.75 8.74
CA ILE A 127 21.66 -8.75 8.43
C ILE A 127 20.35 -8.41 9.19
N ARG A 128 20.45 -7.90 10.43
CA ARG A 128 19.28 -7.53 11.24
C ARG A 128 18.46 -6.42 10.58
N LYS A 129 19.12 -5.35 10.10
CA LYS A 129 18.46 -4.27 9.34
C LYS A 129 17.75 -4.82 8.13
N SER A 130 18.45 -5.60 7.30
CA SER A 130 17.92 -6.14 6.05
C SER A 130 16.72 -7.04 6.28
N LEU A 131 16.77 -7.94 7.27
CA LEU A 131 15.65 -8.79 7.62
C LEU A 131 14.48 -7.99 8.21
N TYR A 132 14.74 -7.05 9.13
CA TYR A 132 13.70 -6.23 9.73
C TYR A 132 12.93 -5.43 8.67
N LEU A 133 13.66 -4.74 7.79
CA LEU A 133 13.09 -3.89 6.75
C LEU A 133 12.43 -4.67 5.60
N SER A 134 12.74 -5.95 5.44
CA SER A 134 12.09 -6.82 4.44
C SER A 134 10.89 -7.59 4.98
N ILE A 135 10.92 -8.03 6.24
CA ILE A 135 9.84 -8.80 6.86
C ILE A 135 8.61 -7.92 7.12
N ILE A 136 8.79 -6.70 7.66
CA ILE A 136 7.64 -5.87 8.04
C ILE A 136 6.75 -5.48 6.86
N PRO A 137 7.25 -4.97 5.72
CA PRO A 137 6.38 -4.70 4.58
C PRO A 137 5.76 -5.96 4.00
N SER A 138 6.46 -7.10 4.07
CA SER A 138 5.89 -8.40 3.66
C SER A 138 4.69 -8.78 4.53
N LEU A 139 4.79 -8.61 5.85
CA LEU A 139 3.69 -8.84 6.78
C LEU A 139 2.53 -7.86 6.54
N LEU A 140 2.82 -6.61 6.24
CA LEU A 140 1.80 -5.59 5.93
C LEU A 140 0.96 -6.00 4.72
N PHE A 141 1.58 -6.48 3.64
CA PHE A 141 0.83 -6.92 2.44
C PHE A 141 0.05 -8.20 2.68
N ILE A 142 0.62 -9.18 3.39
CA ILE A 142 -0.06 -10.44 3.72
C ILE A 142 -1.27 -10.17 4.63
N GLU A 143 -1.08 -9.43 5.72
CA GLU A 143 -2.14 -9.04 6.65
C GLU A 143 -3.26 -8.29 5.91
N SER A 144 -2.88 -7.29 5.12
CA SER A 144 -3.82 -6.50 4.33
C SER A 144 -4.63 -7.37 3.36
N GLY A 145 -3.98 -8.31 2.66
CA GLY A 145 -4.64 -9.24 1.74
C GLY A 145 -5.63 -10.16 2.45
N ILE A 146 -5.23 -10.73 3.60
CA ILE A 146 -6.07 -11.63 4.39
C ILE A 146 -7.27 -10.87 4.96
N ILE A 147 -7.07 -9.78 5.68
CA ILE A 147 -8.14 -9.11 6.43
C ILE A 147 -9.13 -8.41 5.50
N SER A 148 -8.65 -7.79 4.42
CA SER A 148 -9.53 -7.15 3.44
C SER A 148 -10.17 -8.14 2.46
N GLY A 149 -9.80 -9.43 2.49
CA GLY A 149 -10.29 -10.42 1.54
C GLY A 149 -9.85 -10.15 0.10
N ASN A 150 -8.71 -9.48 -0.08
CA ASN A 150 -8.17 -9.17 -1.41
C ASN A 150 -7.24 -10.30 -1.88
N ILE A 151 -7.81 -11.21 -2.66
CA ILE A 151 -7.11 -12.41 -3.15
C ILE A 151 -5.92 -12.04 -4.05
N LEU A 152 -6.08 -11.00 -4.87
CA LEU A 152 -5.01 -10.55 -5.77
C LEU A 152 -3.81 -10.02 -4.99
N LEU A 153 -4.05 -9.20 -3.97
CA LEU A 153 -3.02 -8.72 -3.05
C LEU A 153 -2.31 -9.89 -2.36
N LEU A 154 -3.07 -10.89 -1.92
CA LEU A 154 -2.50 -12.07 -1.24
C LEU A 154 -1.59 -12.88 -2.19
N ILE A 155 -2.00 -13.09 -3.45
CA ILE A 155 -1.18 -13.78 -4.46
C ILE A 155 0.15 -13.03 -4.66
N PHE A 156 0.10 -11.72 -4.88
CA PHE A 156 1.32 -10.93 -5.06
C PHE A 156 2.19 -10.89 -3.79
N ALA A 157 1.58 -10.83 -2.61
CA ALA A 157 2.31 -10.84 -1.33
C ALA A 157 3.05 -12.17 -1.09
N VAL A 158 2.45 -13.31 -1.47
CA VAL A 158 3.09 -14.63 -1.37
C VAL A 158 4.27 -14.76 -2.34
N ILE A 159 4.23 -14.12 -3.50
CA ILE A 159 5.35 -14.06 -4.44
C ILE A 159 6.44 -13.09 -3.93
N PHE A 160 6.02 -11.91 -3.50
CA PHE A 160 6.90 -10.84 -3.05
C PHE A 160 7.69 -11.21 -1.81
N ALA A 161 7.02 -11.69 -0.75
CA ALA A 161 7.63 -11.86 0.56
C ALA A 161 8.89 -12.75 0.54
N PRO A 162 8.86 -13.98 0.00
CA PRO A 162 10.05 -14.83 -0.01
C PRO A 162 11.17 -14.26 -0.88
N CYS A 163 10.84 -13.69 -2.05
CA CYS A 163 11.84 -13.11 -2.94
C CYS A 163 12.49 -11.88 -2.31
N HIS A 164 11.70 -11.00 -1.71
CA HIS A 164 12.17 -9.77 -1.07
C HIS A 164 13.05 -10.05 0.15
N ILE A 165 12.65 -10.99 1.00
CA ILE A 165 13.42 -11.40 2.17
C ILE A 165 14.72 -12.08 1.74
N LEU A 166 14.68 -12.96 0.73
CA LEU A 166 15.86 -13.64 0.22
C LEU A 166 16.88 -12.64 -0.37
N ILE A 167 16.46 -11.72 -1.23
CA ILE A 167 17.34 -10.70 -1.81
C ILE A 167 17.97 -9.84 -0.71
N SER A 168 17.14 -9.38 0.24
CA SER A 168 17.62 -8.54 1.35
C SER A 168 18.63 -9.27 2.22
N TYR A 169 18.38 -10.54 2.56
CA TYR A 169 19.30 -11.37 3.33
C TYR A 169 20.60 -11.62 2.59
N MET A 170 20.53 -12.05 1.32
CA MET A 170 21.72 -12.37 0.53
C MET A 170 22.60 -11.14 0.30
N ASN A 171 21.99 -9.98 0.03
CA ASN A 171 22.73 -8.74 -0.08
C ASN A 171 23.47 -8.36 1.22
N ALA A 172 22.87 -8.63 2.37
CA ALA A 172 23.50 -8.37 3.66
C ALA A 172 24.60 -9.36 4.04
N VAL A 173 24.56 -10.60 3.53
CA VAL A 173 25.59 -11.62 3.76
C VAL A 173 26.79 -11.41 2.83
N LEU A 174 26.58 -10.82 1.65
CA LEU A 174 27.62 -10.57 0.65
C LEU A 174 28.38 -9.24 0.87
N ILE A 175 28.03 -8.49 1.94
CA ILE A 175 28.80 -7.31 2.39
C ILE A 175 30.08 -7.77 3.05
#